data_10f45187fee24624d68b452b236439aa
#
_entry.id   10f45187fee24624d68b452b236439aa
#
_cell.length_a   1.000
_cell.length_b   1.000
_cell.length_c   1.000
_cell.angle_alpha   90.00
_cell.angle_beta   90.00
_cell.angle_gamma   90.00
#
_symmetry.space_group_name_H-M   'P 1'
#
loop_
_entity.id
_entity.type
_entity.pdbx_description
1 polymer ?
#
loop_
_entity_poly.entity_id
_entity_poly.type
_entity_poly.pdbx_seq_one_letter_code
_entity_poly.pdbx_strand_id
1 'polypeptide(L)'
;MRIPLMIIFVIMFMLTSCAGSGSDKRGDISSGGVSDVPRLTEQKESAGASSDSVGQEVENLQKSESVTADTTVGEVLAIPAFENFGRLLFPVDRTVSDDMTLEEVSTSSVYVWYTNIKSEKTVEIINSLKDSAESGQRIFYPIYTQEDIASDPTKADTGLFFFKGSPGEKFAVVNAGGGFMYVGAMHDSFPHALELSKMGYNAFALIYRPDHPYEDLAQAIAFIYDNSEELEVDPDDYSLWGGSAGARMAATLGSGDYGMSYFGRPDIPDACAVIMQYTGYSYASPSDAPTYACVGTNDGIANWRVMQNRLDELDSYGIPTEFHKYEGLEHGFGLGTGTAAEGWIDDAAAFWESNSDK
;
A
#
# COMPACT_ATOMS: atom_id res chain seq x y z
N MET A 1 -3.74 0.22 -41.59
CA MET A 1 -4.05 -0.25 -40.25
C MET A 1 -4.38 0.97 -39.42
N ARG A 2 -5.64 1.18 -39.03
CA ARG A 2 -6.11 2.40 -38.33
C ARG A 2 -6.05 2.09 -36.86
N ILE A 3 -5.13 2.72 -36.15
CA ILE A 3 -5.09 2.72 -34.68
C ILE A 3 -6.33 3.51 -34.20
N PRO A 4 -7.16 3.00 -33.30
CA PRO A 4 -8.35 3.73 -32.89
C PRO A 4 -7.97 5.00 -32.12
N LEU A 5 -8.57 6.12 -32.54
CA LEU A 5 -8.34 7.49 -32.05
C LEU A 5 -8.62 7.66 -30.53
N MET A 6 -9.19 6.67 -29.89
CA MET A 6 -9.61 6.70 -28.49
C MET A 6 -8.45 6.61 -27.48
N ILE A 7 -7.31 5.96 -27.85
CA ILE A 7 -6.15 5.82 -26.97
C ILE A 7 -5.38 7.15 -26.84
N ILE A 8 -5.37 7.96 -27.91
CA ILE A 8 -4.65 9.25 -27.92
C ILE A 8 -5.34 10.31 -27.02
N PHE A 9 -6.67 10.23 -26.84
CA PHE A 9 -7.40 11.22 -26.02
C PHE A 9 -7.20 11.02 -24.51
N VAL A 10 -7.03 9.78 -24.05
CA VAL A 10 -6.80 9.47 -22.63
C VAL A 10 -5.40 9.88 -22.20
N ILE A 11 -4.39 9.67 -23.06
CA ILE A 11 -3.00 10.06 -22.78
C ILE A 11 -2.86 11.60 -22.72
N MET A 12 -3.61 12.35 -23.53
CA MET A 12 -3.52 13.81 -23.59
C MET A 12 -4.18 14.51 -22.39
N PHE A 13 -5.17 13.88 -21.73
CA PHE A 13 -5.80 14.45 -20.52
C PHE A 13 -4.95 14.24 -19.26
N MET A 14 -4.12 13.18 -19.22
CA MET A 14 -3.25 12.86 -18.08
C MET A 14 -1.95 13.67 -18.05
N LEU A 15 -1.41 14.07 -19.21
CA LEU A 15 -0.22 14.92 -19.29
C LEU A 15 -0.44 16.34 -18.77
N THR A 16 -1.68 16.83 -18.76
CA THR A 16 -2.00 18.16 -18.23
C THR A 16 -2.20 18.19 -16.72
N SER A 17 -2.44 17.05 -16.05
CA SER A 17 -2.59 16.97 -14.59
C SER A 17 -1.28 16.83 -13.83
N CYS A 18 -0.22 16.32 -14.49
CA CYS A 18 1.09 16.14 -13.87
C CYS A 18 2.17 17.17 -14.29
N ALA A 19 1.93 17.94 -15.37
CA ALA A 19 2.90 18.90 -15.92
C ALA A 19 2.58 20.36 -15.62
N GLY A 20 1.62 20.64 -14.74
CA GLY A 20 1.28 22.00 -14.33
C GLY A 20 2.28 22.51 -13.28
N SER A 21 3.16 23.43 -13.67
CA SER A 21 3.75 24.41 -12.74
C SER A 21 2.62 25.32 -12.22
N GLY A 22 1.84 24.84 -11.28
CA GLY A 22 0.75 25.58 -10.69
C GLY A 22 0.51 25.00 -9.31
N SER A 23 0.70 25.82 -8.29
CA SER A 23 0.32 25.61 -6.90
C SER A 23 -0.67 24.44 -6.74
N ASP A 24 -0.23 23.36 -6.12
CA ASP A 24 -1.13 22.35 -5.55
C ASP A 24 -2.08 23.10 -4.60
N LYS A 25 -3.23 23.48 -5.14
CA LYS A 25 -4.23 24.21 -4.34
C LYS A 25 -4.74 23.22 -3.31
N ARG A 26 -4.72 23.64 -2.05
CA ARG A 26 -5.40 23.05 -0.90
C ARG A 26 -6.91 22.83 -1.23
N GLY A 27 -7.26 21.86 -2.05
CA GLY A 27 -8.62 21.81 -2.57
C GLY A 27 -9.34 20.48 -2.46
N ASP A 28 -8.61 19.39 -2.37
CA ASP A 28 -9.21 18.08 -2.59
C ASP A 28 -9.06 17.06 -1.43
N ILE A 29 -8.61 17.50 -0.26
CA ILE A 29 -8.60 16.63 0.92
C ILE A 29 -9.91 16.87 1.66
N SER A 30 -10.84 15.93 1.54
CA SER A 30 -12.07 15.92 2.32
C SER A 30 -11.75 15.74 3.80
N SER A 31 -12.39 16.53 4.68
CA SER A 31 -12.29 16.39 6.13
C SER A 31 -13.24 15.32 6.67
N GLY A 32 -13.51 14.27 5.90
CA GLY A 32 -14.25 13.10 6.38
C GLY A 32 -13.48 12.49 7.57
N GLY A 33 -14.05 12.54 8.77
CA GLY A 33 -13.41 11.95 9.96
C GLY A 33 -13.30 10.43 9.85
N VAL A 34 -12.40 9.85 10.65
CA VAL A 34 -12.32 8.40 10.83
C VAL A 34 -13.66 7.88 11.36
N SER A 35 -14.21 6.84 10.72
CA SER A 35 -15.41 6.11 11.16
C SER A 35 -15.09 5.23 12.38
N ASP A 36 -16.12 4.63 12.97
CA ASP A 36 -15.92 3.62 14.00
C ASP A 36 -15.01 2.50 13.53
N VAL A 37 -14.02 2.14 14.34
CA VAL A 37 -13.03 1.14 14.00
C VAL A 37 -13.50 -0.24 14.46
N PRO A 38 -13.52 -1.27 13.58
CA PRO A 38 -13.83 -2.64 13.99
C PRO A 38 -12.83 -3.15 15.02
N ARG A 39 -13.30 -3.65 16.18
CA ARG A 39 -12.46 -4.24 17.23
C ARG A 39 -12.26 -5.73 16.98
N LEU A 40 -11.00 -6.18 17.02
CA LEU A 40 -10.66 -7.59 16.79
C LEU A 40 -11.10 -8.50 17.94
N THR A 41 -11.12 -8.01 19.18
CA THR A 41 -11.63 -8.74 20.35
C THR A 41 -13.10 -9.09 20.22
N GLU A 42 -13.94 -8.19 19.70
CA GLU A 42 -15.38 -8.41 19.51
C GLU A 42 -15.66 -9.47 18.44
N GLN A 43 -14.78 -9.61 17.45
CA GLN A 43 -14.91 -10.62 16.40
C GLN A 43 -14.63 -12.05 16.90
N LYS A 44 -13.78 -12.23 17.93
CA LYS A 44 -13.57 -13.53 18.59
C LYS A 44 -14.79 -14.01 19.35
N GLU A 45 -15.52 -13.12 20.01
CA GLU A 45 -16.74 -13.45 20.75
C GLU A 45 -17.90 -13.85 19.84
N SER A 46 -18.05 -13.18 18.68
CA SER A 46 -19.08 -13.52 17.69
C SER A 46 -18.84 -14.86 16.97
N ALA A 47 -17.57 -15.22 16.79
CA ALA A 47 -17.17 -16.52 16.22
C ALA A 47 -17.26 -17.67 17.24
N GLY A 48 -17.14 -17.38 18.55
CA GLY A 48 -17.23 -18.35 19.65
C GLY A 48 -18.66 -18.81 20.00
N ALA A 49 -19.68 -18.05 19.59
CA ALA A 49 -21.08 -18.36 19.94
C ALA A 49 -21.75 -19.43 19.07
N SER A 50 -21.06 -19.99 18.08
CA SER A 50 -21.60 -21.05 17.18
C SER A 50 -20.92 -22.42 17.30
N SER A 51 -20.08 -22.67 18.31
CA SER A 51 -19.36 -23.93 18.46
C SER A 51 -19.77 -24.76 19.69
N ASP A 52 -21.07 -25.09 19.80
CA ASP A 52 -21.49 -26.25 20.59
C ASP A 52 -21.99 -27.35 19.63
N SER A 53 -21.11 -28.22 19.31
CA SER A 53 -21.16 -29.57 18.76
C SER A 53 -20.26 -29.75 17.51
N VAL A 54 -19.08 -30.24 17.71
CA VAL A 54 -18.54 -31.44 17.05
C VAL A 54 -17.10 -31.63 17.55
N GLY A 55 -16.91 -32.67 18.32
CA GLY A 55 -15.57 -33.13 18.69
C GLY A 55 -14.97 -33.93 17.53
N GLN A 56 -13.65 -33.79 17.40
CA GLN A 56 -12.74 -34.67 16.65
C GLN A 56 -12.96 -34.77 15.13
N GLU A 57 -12.23 -33.92 14.43
CA GLU A 57 -11.41 -34.32 13.29
C GLU A 57 -10.28 -33.30 13.17
N VAL A 58 -9.11 -33.66 13.72
CA VAL A 58 -7.85 -33.01 13.31
C VAL A 58 -7.55 -33.64 11.94
N GLU A 59 -8.25 -33.18 10.90
CA GLU A 59 -7.85 -33.45 9.54
C GLU A 59 -6.49 -32.81 9.28
N ASN A 60 -5.55 -33.62 8.81
CA ASN A 60 -4.35 -33.19 8.13
C ASN A 60 -4.75 -32.12 7.10
N LEU A 61 -4.55 -30.84 7.42
CA LEU A 61 -4.56 -29.77 6.44
C LEU A 61 -3.42 -30.09 5.47
N GLN A 62 -3.77 -30.75 4.40
CA GLN A 62 -2.86 -31.06 3.31
C GLN A 62 -2.47 -29.70 2.74
N LYS A 63 -1.22 -29.28 2.95
CA LYS A 63 -0.70 -28.01 2.42
C LYS A 63 -1.02 -27.98 0.92
N SER A 64 -1.76 -26.97 0.49
CA SER A 64 -2.14 -26.86 -0.91
C SER A 64 -0.92 -26.67 -1.79
N GLU A 65 -0.98 -27.05 -3.06
CA GLU A 65 0.13 -26.87 -3.99
C GLU A 65 0.51 -25.41 -4.10
N SER A 66 1.81 -25.14 -4.25
CA SER A 66 2.30 -23.78 -4.45
C SER A 66 1.86 -23.26 -5.82
N VAL A 67 1.45 -22.01 -5.89
CA VAL A 67 1.17 -21.35 -7.16
C VAL A 67 2.45 -21.15 -7.96
N THR A 68 2.31 -21.11 -9.28
CA THR A 68 3.41 -20.89 -10.24
C THR A 68 3.04 -19.74 -11.18
N ALA A 69 3.93 -19.35 -12.06
CA ALA A 69 3.65 -18.32 -13.08
C ALA A 69 2.50 -18.75 -14.03
N ASP A 70 2.29 -20.06 -14.23
CA ASP A 70 1.22 -20.62 -15.06
C ASP A 70 -0.13 -20.75 -14.32
N THR A 71 -0.16 -20.52 -13.00
CA THR A 71 -1.41 -20.52 -12.21
C THR A 71 -2.28 -19.36 -12.66
N THR A 72 -3.56 -19.63 -12.90
CA THR A 72 -4.50 -18.60 -13.35
C THR A 72 -5.04 -17.76 -12.19
N VAL A 73 -5.53 -16.57 -12.50
CA VAL A 73 -6.22 -15.69 -11.55
C VAL A 73 -7.39 -16.45 -10.90
N GLY A 74 -8.20 -17.15 -11.69
CA GLY A 74 -9.34 -17.93 -11.18
C GLY A 74 -8.91 -19.03 -10.19
N GLU A 75 -7.78 -19.70 -10.44
CA GLU A 75 -7.22 -20.68 -9.50
C GLU A 75 -6.74 -20.02 -8.21
N VAL A 76 -6.11 -18.81 -8.27
CA VAL A 76 -5.75 -18.04 -7.09
C VAL A 76 -6.98 -17.64 -6.29
N LEU A 77 -8.02 -17.13 -6.95
CA LEU A 77 -9.28 -16.75 -6.28
C LEU A 77 -10.02 -17.93 -5.65
N ALA A 78 -9.80 -19.15 -6.17
CA ALA A 78 -10.38 -20.37 -5.63
C ALA A 78 -9.61 -20.96 -4.42
N ILE A 79 -8.47 -20.40 -4.05
CA ILE A 79 -7.71 -20.82 -2.86
C ILE A 79 -8.57 -20.57 -1.62
N PRO A 80 -8.91 -21.60 -0.81
CA PRO A 80 -9.78 -21.43 0.36
C PRO A 80 -9.27 -20.39 1.37
N ALA A 81 -7.94 -20.26 1.50
CA ALA A 81 -7.31 -19.29 2.38
C ALA A 81 -7.60 -17.82 1.99
N PHE A 82 -8.04 -17.57 0.76
CA PHE A 82 -8.36 -16.22 0.23
C PHE A 82 -9.87 -15.98 0.10
N GLU A 83 -10.70 -16.89 0.65
CA GLU A 83 -12.15 -16.70 0.64
C GLU A 83 -12.54 -15.31 1.17
N ASN A 84 -13.49 -14.66 0.52
CA ASN A 84 -14.05 -13.34 0.80
C ASN A 84 -13.18 -12.12 0.46
N PHE A 85 -11.85 -12.24 0.31
CA PHE A 85 -10.98 -11.10 0.00
C PHE A 85 -10.00 -11.33 -1.17
N GLY A 86 -9.89 -12.54 -1.71
CA GLY A 86 -8.96 -12.89 -2.78
C GLY A 86 -9.04 -11.97 -4.00
N ARG A 87 -10.25 -11.48 -4.34
CA ARG A 87 -10.43 -10.50 -5.41
C ARG A 87 -9.59 -9.21 -5.23
N LEU A 88 -9.26 -8.83 -3.98
CA LEU A 88 -8.47 -7.65 -3.65
C LEU A 88 -6.95 -7.85 -3.83
N LEU A 89 -6.51 -9.07 -4.15
CA LEU A 89 -5.13 -9.32 -4.59
C LEU A 89 -4.84 -8.68 -5.95
N PHE A 90 -5.88 -8.46 -6.75
CA PHE A 90 -5.81 -7.85 -8.07
C PHE A 90 -6.62 -6.55 -8.09
N PRO A 91 -6.33 -5.61 -9.02
CA PRO A 91 -7.03 -4.34 -9.07
C PRO A 91 -8.52 -4.53 -9.38
N VAL A 92 -9.40 -4.20 -8.44
CA VAL A 92 -10.88 -4.31 -8.62
C VAL A 92 -11.41 -3.28 -9.62
N ASP A 93 -10.69 -2.19 -9.82
CA ASP A 93 -11.03 -1.11 -10.76
C ASP A 93 -10.55 -1.39 -12.20
N ARG A 94 -9.98 -2.57 -12.44
CA ARG A 94 -9.48 -3.02 -13.75
C ARG A 94 -10.11 -4.34 -14.12
N THR A 95 -10.24 -4.58 -15.42
CA THR A 95 -10.68 -5.90 -15.90
C THR A 95 -9.50 -6.86 -15.90
N VAL A 96 -9.56 -7.86 -15.01
CA VAL A 96 -8.65 -9.00 -14.96
C VAL A 96 -9.48 -10.24 -15.24
N SER A 97 -9.09 -11.04 -16.25
CA SER A 97 -9.80 -12.27 -16.58
C SER A 97 -9.32 -13.42 -15.69
N ASP A 98 -10.24 -14.25 -15.23
CA ASP A 98 -9.93 -15.45 -14.42
C ASP A 98 -9.03 -16.44 -15.18
N ASP A 99 -9.06 -16.43 -16.53
CA ASP A 99 -8.24 -17.29 -17.37
C ASP A 99 -6.81 -16.81 -17.56
N MET A 100 -6.48 -15.56 -17.16
CA MET A 100 -5.11 -15.05 -17.26
C MET A 100 -4.20 -15.74 -16.27
N THR A 101 -3.02 -16.18 -16.72
CA THR A 101 -1.98 -16.67 -15.83
C THR A 101 -1.32 -15.51 -15.06
N LEU A 102 -0.63 -15.81 -13.96
CA LEU A 102 0.11 -14.77 -13.20
C LEU A 102 1.20 -14.13 -14.05
N GLU A 103 1.83 -14.87 -14.97
CA GLU A 103 2.76 -14.33 -15.97
C GLU A 103 2.07 -13.34 -16.90
N GLU A 104 0.91 -13.70 -17.45
CA GLU A 104 0.15 -12.84 -18.35
C GLU A 104 -0.36 -11.58 -17.64
N VAL A 105 -0.86 -11.69 -16.42
CA VAL A 105 -1.29 -10.53 -15.61
C VAL A 105 -0.13 -9.58 -15.41
N SER A 106 1.05 -10.11 -15.02
CA SER A 106 2.25 -9.31 -14.74
C SER A 106 2.77 -8.57 -15.95
N THR A 107 2.61 -9.12 -17.16
CA THR A 107 3.09 -8.54 -18.42
C THR A 107 2.02 -7.78 -19.21
N SER A 108 0.79 -7.75 -18.74
CA SER A 108 -0.35 -7.15 -19.43
C SER A 108 -0.49 -5.66 -19.16
N SER A 109 -1.43 -5.03 -19.88
CA SER A 109 -1.84 -3.64 -19.64
C SER A 109 -2.72 -3.44 -18.40
N VAL A 110 -2.92 -4.46 -17.57
CA VAL A 110 -3.59 -4.33 -16.26
C VAL A 110 -2.83 -3.35 -15.39
N TYR A 111 -1.51 -3.47 -15.35
CA TYR A 111 -0.63 -2.61 -14.55
C TYR A 111 0.05 -1.53 -15.41
N VAL A 112 -0.75 -0.61 -15.90
CA VAL A 112 -0.26 0.58 -16.63
C VAL A 112 0.63 1.42 -15.70
N TRP A 113 1.71 1.99 -16.26
CA TRP A 113 2.71 2.84 -15.59
C TRP A 113 3.75 2.13 -14.75
N TYR A 114 3.67 0.82 -14.55
CA TYR A 114 4.73 0.09 -13.87
C TYR A 114 5.75 -0.45 -14.86
N THR A 115 7.00 -0.32 -14.50
CA THR A 115 8.13 -0.91 -15.20
C THR A 115 8.80 -1.96 -14.30
N ASN A 116 9.66 -2.78 -14.85
CA ASN A 116 10.41 -3.78 -14.06
C ASN A 116 9.54 -4.77 -13.27
N ILE A 117 8.34 -5.07 -13.76
CA ILE A 117 7.48 -6.10 -13.15
C ILE A 117 8.14 -7.48 -13.30
N LYS A 118 8.13 -8.27 -12.22
CA LYS A 118 8.66 -9.63 -12.18
C LYS A 118 7.53 -10.58 -11.74
N SER A 119 7.13 -11.48 -12.63
CA SER A 119 6.09 -12.48 -12.33
C SER A 119 6.50 -13.43 -11.19
N GLU A 120 7.80 -13.70 -11.05
CA GLU A 120 8.34 -14.48 -9.93
C GLU A 120 8.03 -13.81 -8.58
N LYS A 121 8.05 -12.47 -8.53
CA LYS A 121 7.70 -11.73 -7.32
C LYS A 121 6.20 -11.82 -7.03
N THR A 122 5.34 -11.75 -8.05
CA THR A 122 3.89 -12.01 -7.91
C THR A 122 3.63 -13.39 -7.32
N VAL A 123 4.29 -14.42 -7.85
CA VAL A 123 4.22 -15.82 -7.35
C VAL A 123 4.68 -15.91 -5.90
N GLU A 124 5.81 -15.27 -5.57
CA GLU A 124 6.34 -15.25 -4.20
C GLU A 124 5.36 -14.61 -3.22
N ILE A 125 4.76 -13.47 -3.58
CA ILE A 125 3.78 -12.77 -2.73
C ILE A 125 2.57 -13.65 -2.46
N ILE A 126 1.97 -14.24 -3.51
CA ILE A 126 0.77 -15.08 -3.37
C ILE A 126 1.07 -16.31 -2.51
N ASN A 127 2.22 -16.98 -2.74
CA ASN A 127 2.62 -18.12 -1.92
C ASN A 127 2.88 -17.72 -0.46
N SER A 128 3.53 -16.58 -0.22
CA SER A 128 3.79 -16.08 1.14
C SER A 128 2.48 -15.82 1.90
N LEU A 129 1.51 -15.14 1.27
CA LEU A 129 0.20 -14.89 1.87
C LEU A 129 -0.56 -16.18 2.11
N LYS A 130 -0.54 -17.11 1.14
CA LYS A 130 -1.18 -18.42 1.27
C LYS A 130 -0.58 -19.23 2.41
N ASP A 131 0.74 -19.36 2.47
CA ASP A 131 1.43 -20.10 3.52
C ASP A 131 1.17 -19.51 4.91
N SER A 132 1.13 -18.18 5.02
CA SER A 132 0.76 -17.47 6.25
C SER A 132 -0.67 -17.80 6.69
N ALA A 133 -1.63 -17.72 5.77
CA ALA A 133 -3.03 -18.04 6.06
C ALA A 133 -3.23 -19.51 6.43
N GLU A 134 -2.60 -20.45 5.71
CA GLU A 134 -2.63 -21.89 6.00
C GLU A 134 -1.97 -22.23 7.35
N SER A 135 -1.04 -21.39 7.83
CA SER A 135 -0.47 -21.51 9.19
C SER A 135 -1.39 -21.00 10.29
N GLY A 136 -2.56 -20.46 9.93
CA GLY A 136 -3.54 -19.90 10.86
C GLY A 136 -3.39 -18.41 11.13
N GLN A 137 -2.48 -17.73 10.43
CA GLN A 137 -2.34 -16.27 10.52
C GLN A 137 -3.47 -15.60 9.75
N ARG A 138 -4.13 -14.62 10.36
CA ARG A 138 -5.03 -13.74 9.63
C ARG A 138 -4.22 -12.75 8.79
N ILE A 139 -4.39 -12.79 7.48
CA ILE A 139 -3.61 -12.01 6.51
C ILE A 139 -4.38 -10.81 5.92
N PHE A 140 -5.69 -10.72 6.18
CA PHE A 140 -6.52 -9.62 5.68
C PHE A 140 -7.46 -9.10 6.77
N TYR A 141 -7.57 -7.78 6.86
CA TYR A 141 -8.39 -7.07 7.82
C TYR A 141 -9.24 -6.01 7.10
N PRO A 142 -10.59 -6.14 7.10
CA PRO A 142 -11.47 -5.03 6.73
C PRO A 142 -11.30 -3.90 7.74
N ILE A 143 -11.20 -2.67 7.26
CA ILE A 143 -10.99 -1.48 8.11
C ILE A 143 -12.29 -0.75 8.44
N TYR A 144 -13.39 -1.12 7.80
CA TYR A 144 -14.72 -0.56 8.03
C TYR A 144 -15.66 -1.56 8.69
N THR A 145 -16.60 -1.05 9.49
CA THR A 145 -17.64 -1.88 10.12
C THR A 145 -18.69 -2.35 9.09
N GLN A 146 -19.48 -3.35 9.46
CA GLN A 146 -20.59 -3.80 8.61
C GLN A 146 -21.66 -2.70 8.43
N GLU A 147 -21.83 -1.80 9.41
CA GLU A 147 -22.72 -0.64 9.31
C GLU A 147 -22.20 0.37 8.30
N ASP A 148 -20.89 0.64 8.31
CA ASP A 148 -20.23 1.48 7.31
C ASP A 148 -20.43 0.94 5.89
N ILE A 149 -20.17 -0.37 5.70
CA ILE A 149 -20.34 -1.05 4.40
C ILE A 149 -21.80 -1.05 3.96
N ALA A 150 -22.74 -1.20 4.89
CA ALA A 150 -24.16 -1.12 4.56
C ALA A 150 -24.58 0.28 4.13
N SER A 151 -23.93 1.33 4.67
CA SER A 151 -24.18 2.73 4.30
C SER A 151 -23.48 3.13 2.99
N ASP A 152 -22.31 2.56 2.73
CA ASP A 152 -21.50 2.77 1.53
C ASP A 152 -20.85 1.45 1.09
N PRO A 153 -21.46 0.71 0.15
CA PRO A 153 -20.95 -0.58 -0.29
C PRO A 153 -19.54 -0.56 -0.90
N THR A 154 -19.05 0.61 -1.36
CA THR A 154 -17.69 0.71 -1.90
C THR A 154 -16.62 0.46 -0.84
N LYS A 155 -16.94 0.66 0.44
CA LYS A 155 -16.07 0.35 1.57
C LYS A 155 -15.75 -1.14 1.71
N ALA A 156 -16.54 -2.03 1.08
CA ALA A 156 -16.24 -3.47 1.02
C ALA A 156 -15.01 -3.80 0.16
N ASP A 157 -14.57 -2.87 -0.70
CA ASP A 157 -13.38 -3.02 -1.54
C ASP A 157 -12.12 -2.42 -0.91
N THR A 158 -12.12 -2.24 0.41
CA THR A 158 -10.98 -1.71 1.18
C THR A 158 -10.51 -2.70 2.23
N GLY A 159 -9.28 -2.55 2.67
CA GLY A 159 -8.72 -3.34 3.77
C GLY A 159 -7.21 -3.39 3.75
N LEU A 160 -6.67 -4.07 4.75
CA LEU A 160 -5.24 -4.22 4.98
C LEU A 160 -4.80 -5.66 4.75
N PHE A 161 -3.88 -5.88 3.82
CA PHE A 161 -3.11 -7.13 3.79
C PHE A 161 -1.95 -7.01 4.76
N PHE A 162 -1.85 -7.95 5.69
CA PHE A 162 -0.85 -7.96 6.73
C PHE A 162 0.28 -8.94 6.42
N PHE A 163 1.46 -8.41 6.22
CA PHE A 163 2.71 -9.12 6.12
C PHE A 163 3.40 -9.02 7.49
N LYS A 164 3.20 -10.05 8.31
CA LYS A 164 3.66 -10.06 9.69
C LYS A 164 5.17 -10.20 9.76
N GLY A 165 5.79 -9.33 10.55
CA GLY A 165 7.19 -9.39 10.96
C GLY A 165 7.36 -10.03 12.35
N SER A 166 8.21 -9.46 13.17
CA SER A 166 8.42 -9.87 14.55
C SER A 166 7.31 -9.33 15.46
N PRO A 167 6.79 -10.12 16.41
CA PRO A 167 5.80 -9.64 17.38
C PRO A 167 6.35 -8.46 18.19
N GLY A 168 5.52 -7.41 18.32
CA GLY A 168 5.86 -6.21 19.07
C GLY A 168 6.81 -5.26 18.34
N GLU A 169 7.17 -5.54 17.08
CA GLU A 169 7.93 -4.61 16.25
C GLU A 169 6.99 -3.53 15.67
N LYS A 170 7.54 -2.33 15.42
CA LYS A 170 6.83 -1.22 14.80
C LYS A 170 6.31 -1.56 13.41
N PHE A 171 5.39 -0.74 12.90
CA PHE A 171 4.71 -1.06 11.66
C PHE A 171 4.88 0.00 10.55
N ALA A 172 4.75 -0.45 9.32
CA ALA A 172 4.67 0.36 8.12
C ALA A 172 3.32 0.21 7.44
N VAL A 173 2.72 1.32 6.97
CA VAL A 173 1.57 1.27 6.06
C VAL A 173 2.05 1.58 4.65
N VAL A 174 1.88 0.63 3.74
CA VAL A 174 2.40 0.69 2.38
C VAL A 174 1.26 0.92 1.39
N ASN A 175 1.35 2.02 0.64
CA ASN A 175 0.31 2.49 -0.26
C ASN A 175 0.76 2.37 -1.71
N ALA A 176 0.02 1.61 -2.51
CA ALA A 176 0.34 1.45 -3.93
C ALA A 176 -0.04 2.69 -4.74
N GLY A 177 0.67 2.89 -5.85
CA GLY A 177 0.26 3.81 -6.90
C GLY A 177 -0.87 3.26 -7.77
N GLY A 178 -1.05 3.91 -8.93
CA GLY A 178 -2.11 3.62 -9.90
C GLY A 178 -2.88 4.88 -10.30
N GLY A 179 -2.33 6.07 -9.99
CA GLY A 179 -2.83 7.37 -10.43
C GLY A 179 -4.21 7.72 -9.88
N PHE A 180 -4.64 7.14 -8.76
CA PHE A 180 -6.02 7.19 -8.24
C PHE A 180 -7.06 6.71 -9.26
N MET A 181 -6.68 5.82 -10.16
CA MET A 181 -7.58 5.14 -11.11
C MET A 181 -7.75 3.67 -10.77
N TYR A 182 -6.80 3.09 -10.08
CA TYR A 182 -6.80 1.74 -9.56
C TYR A 182 -5.70 1.60 -8.50
N VAL A 183 -5.70 0.51 -7.76
CA VAL A 183 -4.68 0.21 -6.75
C VAL A 183 -3.73 -0.86 -7.28
N GLY A 184 -2.47 -0.49 -7.57
CA GLY A 184 -1.46 -1.38 -8.12
C GLY A 184 -0.74 -2.24 -7.08
N ALA A 185 -1.46 -2.78 -6.09
CA ALA A 185 -0.87 -3.39 -4.90
C ALA A 185 0.15 -4.49 -5.19
N MET A 186 -0.13 -5.36 -6.16
CA MET A 186 0.73 -6.50 -6.50
C MET A 186 2.14 -6.09 -6.94
N HIS A 187 2.32 -4.86 -7.43
CA HIS A 187 3.61 -4.38 -7.92
C HIS A 187 4.19 -3.19 -7.14
N ASP A 188 3.40 -2.55 -6.27
CA ASP A 188 3.82 -1.28 -5.66
C ASP A 188 3.59 -1.18 -4.13
N SER A 189 2.89 -2.14 -3.50
CA SER A 189 2.79 -2.21 -2.04
C SER A 189 3.07 -3.61 -1.50
N PHE A 190 2.51 -4.68 -2.07
CA PHE A 190 2.77 -6.04 -1.59
C PHE A 190 4.25 -6.43 -1.65
N PRO A 191 5.02 -6.12 -2.72
CA PRO A 191 6.44 -6.43 -2.74
C PRO A 191 7.21 -5.74 -1.62
N HIS A 192 6.92 -4.47 -1.36
CA HIS A 192 7.56 -3.69 -0.31
C HIS A 192 7.18 -4.21 1.08
N ALA A 193 5.89 -4.48 1.32
CA ALA A 193 5.42 -5.05 2.57
C ALA A 193 6.04 -6.44 2.86
N LEU A 194 6.19 -7.27 1.83
CA LEU A 194 6.84 -8.56 1.94
C LEU A 194 8.34 -8.42 2.32
N GLU A 195 9.07 -7.51 1.68
CA GLU A 195 10.48 -7.30 2.02
C GLU A 195 10.64 -6.72 3.43
N LEU A 196 9.82 -5.75 3.82
CA LEU A 196 9.81 -5.20 5.18
C LEU A 196 9.53 -6.29 6.22
N SER A 197 8.59 -7.20 5.95
CA SER A 197 8.30 -8.31 6.86
C SER A 197 9.47 -9.28 7.02
N LYS A 198 10.24 -9.53 5.96
CA LYS A 198 11.47 -10.33 6.01
C LYS A 198 12.57 -9.66 6.82
N MET A 199 12.59 -8.32 6.87
CA MET A 199 13.50 -7.56 7.74
C MET A 199 13.05 -7.57 9.21
N GLY A 200 11.83 -8.04 9.50
CA GLY A 200 11.28 -8.15 10.84
C GLY A 200 10.20 -7.11 11.17
N TYR A 201 9.99 -6.10 10.33
CA TYR A 201 8.94 -5.09 10.55
C TYR A 201 7.55 -5.64 10.25
N ASN A 202 6.54 -5.16 10.96
CA ASN A 202 5.16 -5.43 10.63
C ASN A 202 4.72 -4.51 9.47
N ALA A 203 4.23 -5.05 8.37
CA ALA A 203 3.90 -4.26 7.20
C ALA A 203 2.46 -4.50 6.76
N PHE A 204 1.71 -3.42 6.56
CA PHE A 204 0.32 -3.43 6.12
C PHE A 204 0.22 -2.79 4.74
N ALA A 205 -0.19 -3.56 3.75
CA ALA A 205 -0.46 -3.03 2.42
C ALA A 205 -1.95 -2.67 2.31
N LEU A 206 -2.23 -1.39 2.08
CA LEU A 206 -3.58 -0.87 2.01
C LEU A 206 -4.18 -1.04 0.61
N ILE A 207 -5.36 -1.62 0.55
CA ILE A 207 -6.27 -1.51 -0.58
C ILE A 207 -7.25 -0.40 -0.24
N TYR A 208 -7.23 0.67 -1.02
CA TYR A 208 -8.02 1.88 -0.80
C TYR A 208 -8.95 2.16 -1.97
N ARG A 209 -9.99 2.95 -1.76
CA ARG A 209 -10.87 3.47 -2.83
C ARG A 209 -10.15 4.63 -3.52
N PRO A 210 -9.97 4.59 -4.85
CA PRO A 210 -9.30 5.67 -5.59
C PRO A 210 -9.91 7.05 -5.38
N ASP A 211 -11.22 7.13 -5.13
CA ASP A 211 -11.94 8.39 -4.88
C ASP A 211 -11.85 8.87 -3.42
N HIS A 212 -11.41 8.00 -2.47
CA HIS A 212 -11.33 8.29 -1.04
C HIS A 212 -9.99 7.88 -0.41
N PRO A 213 -8.84 8.15 -1.08
CA PRO A 213 -7.56 7.55 -0.69
C PRO A 213 -7.06 7.99 0.69
N TYR A 214 -7.28 9.24 1.03
CA TYR A 214 -6.79 9.80 2.30
C TYR A 214 -7.64 9.37 3.49
N GLU A 215 -8.95 9.29 3.30
CA GLU A 215 -9.89 8.80 4.31
C GLU A 215 -9.62 7.32 4.62
N ASP A 216 -9.41 6.51 3.58
CA ASP A 216 -9.11 5.08 3.74
C ASP A 216 -7.75 4.86 4.40
N LEU A 217 -6.74 5.70 4.10
CA LEU A 217 -5.45 5.62 4.79
C LEU A 217 -5.56 6.04 6.26
N ALA A 218 -6.31 7.10 6.57
CA ALA A 218 -6.54 7.52 7.95
C ALA A 218 -7.31 6.44 8.74
N GLN A 219 -8.33 5.83 8.12
CA GLN A 219 -9.08 4.71 8.71
C GLN A 219 -8.18 3.49 8.96
N ALA A 220 -7.26 3.20 8.03
CA ALA A 220 -6.31 2.10 8.16
C ALA A 220 -5.33 2.32 9.33
N ILE A 221 -4.77 3.53 9.45
CA ILE A 221 -3.88 3.88 10.57
C ILE A 221 -4.64 3.76 11.89
N ALA A 222 -5.85 4.29 11.98
CA ALA A 222 -6.69 4.19 13.17
C ALA A 222 -7.03 2.74 13.52
N PHE A 223 -7.32 1.90 12.51
CA PHE A 223 -7.56 0.48 12.71
C PHE A 223 -6.34 -0.23 13.32
N ILE A 224 -5.16 0.01 12.79
CA ILE A 224 -3.94 -0.63 13.32
C ILE A 224 -3.65 -0.14 14.74
N TYR A 225 -3.73 1.17 14.98
CA TYR A 225 -3.47 1.77 16.29
C TYR A 225 -4.42 1.22 17.36
N ASP A 226 -5.72 1.21 17.06
CA ASP A 226 -6.76 0.76 17.98
C ASP A 226 -6.74 -0.75 18.27
N ASN A 227 -6.11 -1.55 17.40
CA ASN A 227 -6.00 -3.01 17.55
C ASN A 227 -4.52 -3.46 17.67
N SER A 228 -3.61 -2.56 18.06
CA SER A 228 -2.17 -2.83 18.08
C SER A 228 -1.78 -4.01 18.98
N GLU A 229 -2.47 -4.19 20.11
CA GLU A 229 -2.25 -5.32 21.03
C GLU A 229 -2.60 -6.66 20.36
N GLU A 230 -3.78 -6.77 19.71
CA GLU A 230 -4.22 -7.98 19.04
C GLU A 230 -3.44 -8.28 17.75
N LEU A 231 -2.93 -7.24 17.10
CA LEU A 231 -2.05 -7.35 15.92
C LEU A 231 -0.61 -7.66 16.33
N GLU A 232 -0.27 -7.54 17.61
CA GLU A 232 1.08 -7.69 18.15
C GLU A 232 2.07 -6.73 17.47
N VAL A 233 1.68 -5.45 17.30
CA VAL A 233 2.52 -4.39 16.72
C VAL A 233 2.77 -3.28 17.72
N ASP A 234 3.94 -2.65 17.65
CA ASP A 234 4.21 -1.40 18.35
C ASP A 234 3.53 -0.24 17.57
N PRO A 235 2.61 0.52 18.19
CA PRO A 235 1.94 1.63 17.53
C PRO A 235 2.76 2.92 17.49
N ASP A 236 3.85 2.98 18.25
CA ASP A 236 4.76 4.11 18.23
C ASP A 236 5.73 4.00 17.04
N ASP A 237 6.28 5.10 16.60
CA ASP A 237 7.29 5.18 15.52
C ASP A 237 6.90 4.51 14.18
N TYR A 238 5.61 4.45 13.87
CA TYR A 238 5.16 3.91 12.59
C TYR A 238 5.60 4.78 11.39
N SER A 239 5.67 4.18 10.21
CA SER A 239 6.03 4.87 8.97
C SER A 239 4.99 4.71 7.87
N LEU A 240 4.94 5.70 6.97
CA LEU A 240 4.06 5.71 5.81
C LEU A 240 4.88 5.59 4.52
N TRP A 241 4.60 4.57 3.74
CA TRP A 241 5.30 4.24 2.50
C TRP A 241 4.39 4.35 1.30
N GLY A 242 4.94 4.69 0.15
CA GLY A 242 4.15 4.58 -1.06
C GLY A 242 4.92 4.89 -2.35
N GLY A 243 4.35 4.41 -3.46
CA GLY A 243 4.79 4.72 -4.81
C GLY A 243 3.78 5.59 -5.55
N SER A 244 4.22 6.54 -6.36
CA SER A 244 3.37 7.37 -7.23
C SER A 244 2.21 8.05 -6.47
N ALA A 245 0.96 7.69 -6.76
CA ALA A 245 -0.22 8.16 -6.02
C ALA A 245 -0.16 7.76 -4.53
N GLY A 246 0.32 6.55 -4.22
CA GLY A 246 0.52 6.08 -2.84
C GLY A 246 1.57 6.90 -2.08
N ALA A 247 2.63 7.34 -2.75
CA ALA A 247 3.62 8.26 -2.15
C ALA A 247 3.01 9.62 -1.81
N ARG A 248 2.08 10.11 -2.64
CA ARG A 248 1.32 11.32 -2.33
C ARG A 248 0.44 11.12 -1.09
N MET A 249 -0.21 9.94 -0.96
CA MET A 249 -0.99 9.60 0.25
C MET A 249 -0.11 9.60 1.48
N ALA A 250 1.02 8.88 1.44
CA ALA A 250 1.98 8.80 2.53
C ALA A 250 2.49 10.17 2.96
N ALA A 251 2.92 11.00 2.00
CA ALA A 251 3.40 12.36 2.28
C ALA A 251 2.31 13.30 2.80
N THR A 252 1.06 13.11 2.38
CA THR A 252 -0.06 13.94 2.85
C THR A 252 -0.36 13.65 4.31
N LEU A 253 -0.53 12.39 4.70
CA LEU A 253 -0.84 12.01 6.08
C LEU A 253 0.39 12.03 7.00
N GLY A 254 1.59 12.01 6.45
CA GLY A 254 2.84 12.24 7.18
C GLY A 254 3.14 13.72 7.46
N SER A 255 2.22 14.62 7.09
CA SER A 255 2.29 16.05 7.46
C SER A 255 1.40 16.31 8.66
N GLY A 256 1.89 16.96 9.69
CA GLY A 256 1.08 17.38 10.84
C GLY A 256 -0.09 18.30 10.46
N ASP A 257 -0.03 18.95 9.27
CA ASP A 257 -1.15 19.74 8.74
C ASP A 257 -2.34 18.87 8.30
N TYR A 258 -2.08 17.64 7.84
CA TYR A 258 -3.06 16.69 7.32
C TYR A 258 -2.91 15.28 7.91
N GLY A 259 -2.25 15.17 9.06
CA GLY A 259 -2.08 13.92 9.81
C GLY A 259 -3.35 13.49 10.52
N MET A 260 -3.21 12.55 11.45
CA MET A 260 -4.35 11.93 12.12
C MET A 260 -5.25 12.90 12.89
N SER A 261 -4.70 14.01 13.39
CA SER A 261 -5.48 15.09 14.02
C SER A 261 -6.47 15.74 13.06
N TYR A 262 -6.13 15.90 11.78
CA TYR A 262 -7.01 16.43 10.74
C TYR A 262 -8.21 15.51 10.50
N PHE A 263 -8.02 14.21 10.64
CA PHE A 263 -9.07 13.19 10.50
C PHE A 263 -9.80 12.86 11.82
N GLY A 264 -9.62 13.70 12.85
CA GLY A 264 -10.35 13.58 14.13
C GLY A 264 -9.75 12.61 15.13
N ARG A 265 -8.51 12.15 14.92
CA ARG A 265 -7.77 11.24 15.80
C ARG A 265 -6.48 11.88 16.35
N PRO A 266 -6.59 12.95 17.16
CA PRO A 266 -5.42 13.61 17.77
C PRO A 266 -4.72 12.76 18.85
N ASP A 267 -5.28 11.63 19.20
CA ASP A 267 -4.72 10.61 20.10
C ASP A 267 -3.68 9.73 19.41
N ILE A 268 -3.67 9.68 18.08
CA ILE A 268 -2.70 8.90 17.29
C ILE A 268 -1.52 9.83 16.95
N PRO A 269 -0.28 9.42 17.26
CA PRO A 269 0.91 10.22 16.94
C PRO A 269 1.08 10.41 15.43
N ASP A 270 1.85 11.42 15.02
CA ASP A 270 2.27 11.57 13.64
C ASP A 270 3.27 10.46 13.27
N ALA A 271 3.33 10.10 11.98
CA ALA A 271 4.30 9.12 11.49
C ALA A 271 5.74 9.60 11.74
N CYS A 272 6.64 8.70 12.17
CA CYS A 272 8.02 9.06 12.41
C CYS A 272 8.86 9.17 11.12
N ALA A 273 8.41 8.56 10.02
CA ALA A 273 9.03 8.68 8.71
C ALA A 273 8.03 8.51 7.56
N VAL A 274 8.32 9.17 6.45
CA VAL A 274 7.62 9.05 5.17
C VAL A 274 8.60 8.58 4.09
N ILE A 275 8.24 7.51 3.38
CA ILE A 275 9.04 6.93 2.31
C ILE A 275 8.30 7.08 0.99
N MET A 276 8.88 7.84 0.06
CA MET A 276 8.25 8.24 -1.19
C MET A 276 8.99 7.70 -2.41
N GLN A 277 8.29 7.00 -3.30
CA GLN A 277 8.83 6.66 -4.60
C GLN A 277 8.12 7.44 -5.72
N TYR A 278 8.88 7.90 -6.69
CA TYR A 278 8.46 8.43 -8.01
C TYR A 278 7.11 9.19 -7.99
N THR A 279 7.02 10.27 -7.20
CA THR A 279 5.80 11.10 -7.16
C THR A 279 6.09 12.55 -7.58
N GLY A 280 5.07 13.21 -8.14
CA GLY A 280 5.09 14.65 -8.42
C GLY A 280 4.57 15.53 -7.28
N TYR A 281 4.38 14.97 -6.07
CA TYR A 281 3.90 15.72 -4.92
C TYR A 281 4.95 16.75 -4.46
N SER A 282 4.52 18.02 -4.35
CA SER A 282 5.42 19.16 -4.12
C SER A 282 5.12 19.96 -2.85
N TYR A 283 4.01 19.65 -2.16
CA TYR A 283 3.71 20.35 -0.89
C TYR A 283 4.72 19.98 0.18
N ALA A 284 5.21 20.99 0.91
CA ALA A 284 6.09 20.86 2.06
C ALA A 284 5.62 21.77 3.19
N SER A 285 5.75 21.31 4.42
CA SER A 285 5.37 22.03 5.64
C SER A 285 6.41 21.82 6.73
N PRO A 286 6.62 22.81 7.64
CA PRO A 286 7.46 22.62 8.82
C PRO A 286 6.99 21.51 9.78
N SER A 287 5.77 20.99 9.58
CA SER A 287 5.16 19.90 10.35
C SER A 287 5.24 18.55 9.66
N ASP A 288 5.93 18.46 8.51
CA ASP A 288 6.11 17.19 7.81
C ASP A 288 7.04 16.24 8.59
N ALA A 289 6.79 14.94 8.48
CA ALA A 289 7.68 13.93 9.01
C ALA A 289 9.01 13.85 8.24
N PRO A 290 10.09 13.34 8.85
CA PRO A 290 11.31 12.96 8.17
C PRO A 290 11.02 12.18 6.88
N THR A 291 11.65 12.57 5.77
CA THR A 291 11.24 12.06 4.45
C THR A 291 12.41 11.48 3.66
N TYR A 292 12.31 10.19 3.32
CA TYR A 292 13.13 9.52 2.31
C TYR A 292 12.41 9.56 0.95
N ALA A 293 13.16 9.83 -0.13
CA ALA A 293 12.56 9.79 -1.45
C ALA A 293 13.50 9.19 -2.51
N CYS A 294 12.95 8.42 -3.45
CA CYS A 294 13.69 7.90 -4.58
C CYS A 294 12.90 7.97 -5.89
N VAL A 295 13.63 8.17 -7.00
CA VAL A 295 13.04 8.35 -8.33
C VAL A 295 14.02 8.04 -9.44
N GLY A 296 13.52 7.61 -10.61
CA GLY A 296 14.31 7.45 -11.82
C GLY A 296 14.54 8.79 -12.55
N THR A 297 15.73 8.98 -13.16
CA THR A 297 16.02 10.20 -13.92
C THR A 297 15.29 10.28 -15.25
N ASN A 298 14.83 9.12 -15.77
CA ASN A 298 14.03 8.99 -17.00
C ASN A 298 12.52 8.88 -16.73
N ASP A 299 12.09 9.16 -15.52
CA ASP A 299 10.67 9.14 -15.17
C ASP A 299 9.91 10.21 -15.95
N GLY A 300 9.05 9.76 -16.87
CA GLY A 300 8.24 10.63 -17.74
C GLY A 300 6.94 11.13 -17.10
N ILE A 301 6.63 10.65 -15.86
CA ILE A 301 5.41 10.98 -15.11
C ILE A 301 5.75 11.87 -13.92
N ALA A 302 6.70 11.44 -13.08
CA ALA A 302 7.16 12.18 -11.90
C ALA A 302 8.52 12.80 -12.18
N ASN A 303 8.55 14.11 -12.35
CA ASN A 303 9.82 14.80 -12.55
C ASN A 303 10.63 14.80 -11.25
N TRP A 304 11.81 14.16 -11.26
CA TRP A 304 12.68 14.05 -10.10
C TRP A 304 13.04 15.41 -9.45
N ARG A 305 13.05 16.51 -10.24
CA ARG A 305 13.32 17.88 -9.72
C ARG A 305 12.21 18.35 -8.80
N VAL A 306 10.97 17.92 -9.00
CA VAL A 306 9.85 18.26 -8.09
C VAL A 306 10.09 17.62 -6.74
N MET A 307 10.47 16.35 -6.71
CA MET A 307 10.81 15.67 -5.46
C MET A 307 12.02 16.30 -4.78
N GLN A 308 13.08 16.57 -5.53
CA GLN A 308 14.27 17.23 -4.99
C GLN A 308 13.93 18.57 -4.36
N ASN A 309 13.20 19.44 -5.07
CA ASN A 309 12.82 20.76 -4.55
C ASN A 309 12.01 20.66 -3.25
N ARG A 310 11.10 19.66 -3.17
CA ARG A 310 10.34 19.42 -1.93
C ARG A 310 11.28 19.04 -0.78
N LEU A 311 12.22 18.13 -1.01
CA LEU A 311 13.14 17.71 0.03
C LEU A 311 14.10 18.86 0.43
N ASP A 312 14.58 19.66 -0.53
CA ASP A 312 15.38 20.85 -0.25
C ASP A 312 14.59 21.85 0.62
N GLU A 313 13.27 21.98 0.42
CA GLU A 313 12.40 22.80 1.24
C GLU A 313 12.23 22.22 2.67
N LEU A 314 12.00 20.90 2.81
CA LEU A 314 11.95 20.23 4.11
C LEU A 314 13.26 20.38 4.88
N ASP A 315 14.40 20.20 4.22
CA ASP A 315 15.73 20.41 4.82
C ASP A 315 15.89 21.86 5.33
N SER A 316 15.35 22.84 4.59
CA SER A 316 15.35 24.25 5.05
C SER A 316 14.54 24.49 6.32
N TYR A 317 13.57 23.63 6.63
CA TYR A 317 12.82 23.62 7.90
C TYR A 317 13.53 22.82 8.99
N GLY A 318 14.65 22.15 8.67
CA GLY A 318 15.41 21.31 9.60
C GLY A 318 14.84 19.90 9.76
N ILE A 319 13.97 19.48 8.84
CA ILE A 319 13.41 18.12 8.79
C ILE A 319 14.42 17.19 8.13
N PRO A 320 14.75 16.03 8.71
CA PRO A 320 15.66 15.06 8.09
C PRO A 320 15.16 14.60 6.72
N THR A 321 16.02 14.61 5.72
CA THR A 321 15.70 14.17 4.36
C THR A 321 16.79 13.29 3.79
N GLU A 322 16.42 12.34 2.93
CA GLU A 322 17.32 11.53 2.12
C GLU A 322 16.78 11.39 0.70
N PHE A 323 17.60 11.62 -0.33
CA PHE A 323 17.16 11.64 -1.71
C PHE A 323 18.04 10.82 -2.64
N HIS A 324 17.45 9.82 -3.31
CA HIS A 324 18.12 8.95 -4.26
C HIS A 324 17.59 9.12 -5.69
N LYS A 325 18.49 9.33 -6.64
CA LYS A 325 18.19 9.40 -8.07
C LYS A 325 18.86 8.24 -8.79
N TYR A 326 18.05 7.44 -9.46
CA TYR A 326 18.53 6.28 -10.20
C TYR A 326 18.59 6.60 -11.70
N GLU A 327 19.81 6.63 -12.22
CA GLU A 327 20.05 7.04 -13.61
C GLU A 327 19.38 6.09 -14.60
N GLY A 328 18.63 6.68 -15.54
CA GLY A 328 17.98 5.96 -16.63
C GLY A 328 16.72 5.20 -16.26
N LEU A 329 16.33 5.10 -14.97
CA LEU A 329 15.09 4.43 -14.60
C LEU A 329 13.86 5.26 -14.95
N GLU A 330 12.84 4.55 -15.40
CA GLU A 330 11.50 5.08 -15.70
C GLU A 330 10.60 4.99 -14.49
N HIS A 331 9.34 5.44 -14.62
CA HIS A 331 8.32 5.39 -13.57
C HIS A 331 7.97 3.96 -13.16
N GLY A 332 7.59 3.76 -11.87
CA GLY A 332 7.02 2.51 -11.40
C GLY A 332 8.00 1.34 -11.35
N PHE A 333 9.25 1.55 -10.98
CA PHE A 333 10.27 0.50 -10.93
C PHE A 333 10.11 -0.45 -9.73
N GLY A 334 9.16 -0.21 -8.80
CA GLY A 334 8.90 -1.06 -7.64
C GLY A 334 10.14 -1.28 -6.78
N LEU A 335 10.51 -2.54 -6.50
CA LEU A 335 11.74 -2.89 -5.77
C LEU A 335 13.03 -2.60 -6.54
N GLY A 336 12.95 -2.29 -7.83
CA GLY A 336 14.13 -2.02 -8.66
C GLY A 336 15.05 -3.22 -8.88
N THR A 337 14.61 -4.44 -8.62
CA THR A 337 15.42 -5.67 -8.73
C THR A 337 16.09 -5.80 -10.11
N GLY A 338 17.40 -5.97 -10.12
CA GLY A 338 18.23 -6.05 -11.31
C GLY A 338 18.47 -4.69 -11.99
N THR A 339 18.19 -3.57 -11.32
CA THR A 339 18.41 -2.21 -11.81
C THR A 339 19.34 -1.42 -10.89
N ALA A 340 19.58 -0.14 -11.22
CA ALA A 340 20.36 0.76 -10.36
C ALA A 340 19.66 1.07 -9.01
N ALA A 341 18.38 0.75 -8.87
CA ALA A 341 17.61 0.97 -7.64
C ALA A 341 17.55 -0.28 -6.74
N GLU A 342 18.21 -1.38 -7.11
CA GLU A 342 18.21 -2.58 -6.26
C GLU A 342 18.79 -2.26 -4.87
N GLY A 343 18.07 -2.64 -3.81
CA GLY A 343 18.48 -2.39 -2.43
C GLY A 343 17.96 -1.06 -1.84
N TRP A 344 17.26 -0.22 -2.60
CA TRP A 344 16.76 1.04 -2.08
C TRP A 344 15.87 0.89 -0.83
N ILE A 345 15.18 -0.26 -0.71
CA ILE A 345 14.27 -0.52 0.42
C ILE A 345 15.06 -0.73 1.74
N ASP A 346 16.28 -1.25 1.67
CA ASP A 346 17.17 -1.39 2.82
C ASP A 346 17.63 0.00 3.32
N ASP A 347 18.00 0.90 2.38
CA ASP A 347 18.37 2.28 2.70
C ASP A 347 17.20 3.04 3.32
N ALA A 348 15.99 2.86 2.77
CA ALA A 348 14.77 3.48 3.30
C ALA A 348 14.39 2.95 4.69
N ALA A 349 14.56 1.65 4.94
CA ALA A 349 14.35 1.06 6.27
C ALA A 349 15.38 1.61 7.28
N ALA A 350 16.64 1.74 6.90
CA ALA A 350 17.68 2.35 7.73
C ALA A 350 17.39 3.84 8.03
N PHE A 351 16.85 4.57 7.05
CA PHE A 351 16.40 5.95 7.26
C PHE A 351 15.26 6.00 8.29
N TRP A 352 14.25 5.11 8.18
CA TRP A 352 13.18 5.00 9.16
C TRP A 352 13.72 4.73 10.56
N GLU A 353 14.60 3.71 10.73
CA GLU A 353 15.26 3.41 12.01
C GLU A 353 15.98 4.63 12.59
N SER A 354 16.69 5.38 11.78
CA SER A 354 17.46 6.55 12.23
C SER A 354 16.58 7.71 12.74
N ASN A 355 15.29 7.68 12.45
CA ASN A 355 14.30 8.67 12.83
C ASN A 355 13.27 8.19 13.86
N SER A 356 13.34 6.91 14.25
CA SER A 356 12.58 6.35 15.36
C SER A 356 13.22 6.72 16.71
N ASP A 357 12.46 6.65 17.81
CA ASP A 357 12.94 6.85 19.19
C ASP A 357 13.66 8.20 19.46
N LYS A 358 13.21 9.31 18.83
CA LYS A 358 13.78 10.64 19.06
C LYS A 358 12.89 11.56 19.86
#